data_7b88600f71b7e369abbdde1ae11305b2
#
_entry.id   7b88600f71b7e369abbdde1ae11305b2
#
_cell.length_a   1.000
_cell.length_b   1.000
_cell.length_c   1.000
_cell.angle_alpha   90.00
_cell.angle_beta   90.00
_cell.angle_gamma   90.00
#
_symmetry.space_group_name_H-M   'P 1'
#
loop_
_entity.id
_entity.type
_entity.pdbx_description
1 polymer ?
#
loop_
_entity_poly.entity_id
_entity_poly.type
_entity_poly.pdbx_seq_one_letter_code
_entity_poly.pdbx_strand_id
1 'polypeptide(L)'
;MEKILAINAGSSTLKWQLFEMPSETVIAKGMIDRLGLSDSVFTAKYGDNQKFKEVQDVTTHEMAATLLLTRLKELGIVSHLDEITGVGHRVVGGGEAFSDSMVINPVALDEINRLAEYAPLHNPTQAYYIKIFTALLPGVPQVAVFDTSFYSTLAPENYLYSIPQEYYQKYGARKYGAHGTSHRYVAHRAAEILETPLESQKMITLHLGSGASITAVQDGHAVDTSMGFTPLAGITMGTRSGDIDASLVAFLAKKLEITMPEMIDILNQKSGLLGISELSPDMRDLEETADTRPQSALALSIFVNRVVKYVGSYVALMNGIDTLVFTAGSGENGSELRADICKQLACFGVKLDEEKNNVRSQERIISADDSKVKVLIVPTNEELMIARDVMRLK
;
A
#
# COMPACT_ATOMS: atom_id res chain seq x y z
N MET A 1 -0.38 -29.91 -0.25
CA MET A 1 -0.55 -28.49 -0.61
C MET A 1 -0.93 -27.75 0.66
N GLU A 2 -0.43 -26.55 0.82
CA GLU A 2 -0.57 -25.79 2.08
C GLU A 2 -1.55 -24.64 1.89
N LYS A 3 -2.41 -24.41 2.87
CA LYS A 3 -3.37 -23.31 2.84
C LYS A 3 -2.88 -22.17 3.72
N ILE A 4 -2.59 -21.03 3.13
CA ILE A 4 -2.09 -19.84 3.81
C ILE A 4 -3.17 -18.76 3.81
N LEU A 5 -3.49 -18.27 5.01
CA LEU A 5 -4.44 -17.19 5.21
C LEU A 5 -3.69 -15.85 5.34
N ALA A 6 -3.89 -14.96 4.39
CA ALA A 6 -3.37 -13.59 4.44
C ALA A 6 -4.43 -12.64 5.01
N ILE A 7 -4.02 -11.85 6.00
CA ILE A 7 -4.86 -10.90 6.76
C ILE A 7 -4.33 -9.48 6.59
N ASN A 8 -5.22 -8.58 6.19
CA ASN A 8 -4.98 -7.15 6.14
C ASN A 8 -6.06 -6.43 6.97
N ALA A 9 -5.72 -6.17 8.22
CA ALA A 9 -6.62 -5.64 9.23
C ALA A 9 -6.52 -4.12 9.37
N GLY A 10 -7.65 -3.44 9.23
CA GLY A 10 -7.84 -2.03 9.56
C GLY A 10 -8.79 -1.85 10.75
N SER A 11 -8.98 -0.60 11.18
CA SER A 11 -9.87 -0.27 12.29
C SER A 11 -11.35 -0.58 12.01
N SER A 12 -11.79 -0.43 10.77
CA SER A 12 -13.18 -0.63 10.33
C SER A 12 -13.36 -1.76 9.31
N THR A 13 -12.27 -2.40 8.89
CA THR A 13 -12.31 -3.44 7.84
C THR A 13 -11.32 -4.55 8.13
N LEU A 14 -11.70 -5.78 7.79
CA LEU A 14 -10.81 -6.95 7.77
C LEU A 14 -10.84 -7.56 6.38
N LYS A 15 -9.79 -7.34 5.57
CA LYS A 15 -9.60 -7.99 4.28
C LYS A 15 -8.82 -9.28 4.47
N TRP A 16 -9.16 -10.30 3.68
CA TRP A 16 -8.51 -11.60 3.78
C TRP A 16 -8.48 -12.33 2.44
N GLN A 17 -7.46 -13.16 2.27
CA GLN A 17 -7.38 -14.12 1.18
C GLN A 17 -6.81 -15.45 1.69
N LEU A 18 -7.34 -16.57 1.20
CA LEU A 18 -6.83 -17.91 1.45
C LEU A 18 -6.19 -18.43 0.15
N PHE A 19 -4.93 -18.79 0.24
CA PHE A 19 -4.16 -19.30 -0.89
C PHE A 19 -3.84 -20.78 -0.72
N GLU A 20 -3.81 -21.50 -1.82
CA GLU A 20 -3.13 -22.78 -1.93
C GLU A 20 -1.70 -22.55 -2.39
N MET A 21 -0.74 -23.00 -1.61
CA MET A 21 0.68 -22.82 -1.90
C MET A 21 1.37 -24.19 -2.15
N PRO A 22 2.38 -24.27 -3.02
CA PRO A 22 3.07 -23.17 -3.73
C PRO A 22 2.43 -22.80 -5.08
N SER A 23 1.25 -23.32 -5.43
CA SER A 23 0.58 -23.00 -6.70
C SER A 23 0.10 -21.56 -6.81
N GLU A 24 0.09 -20.83 -5.69
CA GLU A 24 -0.40 -19.44 -5.57
C GLU A 24 -1.87 -19.26 -5.99
N THR A 25 -2.63 -20.34 -5.93
CA THR A 25 -4.05 -20.33 -6.31
C THR A 25 -4.88 -19.70 -5.21
N VAL A 26 -5.69 -18.69 -5.54
CA VAL A 26 -6.65 -18.11 -4.60
C VAL A 26 -7.83 -19.05 -4.43
N ILE A 27 -7.92 -19.71 -3.26
CA ILE A 27 -9.06 -20.59 -2.90
C ILE A 27 -10.30 -19.75 -2.60
N ALA A 28 -10.11 -18.68 -1.81
CA ALA A 28 -11.17 -17.76 -1.43
C ALA A 28 -10.59 -16.40 -1.05
N LYS A 29 -11.42 -15.35 -1.19
CA LYS A 29 -11.10 -14.00 -0.73
C LYS A 29 -12.34 -13.24 -0.34
N GLY A 30 -12.18 -12.28 0.55
CA GLY A 30 -13.30 -11.45 0.98
C GLY A 30 -12.89 -10.35 1.94
N MET A 31 -13.90 -9.73 2.51
CA MET A 31 -13.72 -8.75 3.55
C MET A 31 -14.91 -8.71 4.50
N ILE A 32 -14.66 -8.20 5.69
CA ILE A 32 -15.68 -7.73 6.62
C ILE A 32 -15.53 -6.22 6.66
N ASP A 33 -16.58 -5.51 6.30
CA ASP A 33 -16.60 -4.04 6.25
C ASP A 33 -17.52 -3.49 7.34
N ARG A 34 -17.32 -2.21 7.73
CA ARG A 34 -18.12 -1.52 8.75
C ARG A 34 -18.04 -2.19 10.12
N LEU A 35 -16.85 -2.68 10.51
CA LEU A 35 -16.60 -3.23 11.84
C LEU A 35 -16.88 -2.19 12.93
N GLY A 36 -17.49 -2.63 14.02
CA GLY A 36 -17.91 -1.76 15.12
C GLY A 36 -19.30 -1.18 14.97
N LEU A 37 -20.00 -1.43 13.85
CA LEU A 37 -21.37 -0.99 13.58
C LEU A 37 -22.36 -2.16 13.58
N SER A 38 -23.65 -1.84 13.66
CA SER A 38 -24.74 -2.83 13.70
C SER A 38 -25.09 -3.44 12.34
N ASP A 39 -24.44 -3.01 11.27
CA ASP A 39 -24.73 -3.46 9.91
C ASP A 39 -23.44 -3.78 9.15
N SER A 40 -22.52 -4.48 9.82
CA SER A 40 -21.28 -4.96 9.21
C SER A 40 -21.60 -5.92 8.07
N VAL A 41 -20.78 -5.85 7.02
CA VAL A 41 -20.98 -6.63 5.80
C VAL A 41 -19.85 -7.63 5.61
N PHE A 42 -20.15 -8.92 5.77
CA PHE A 42 -19.23 -9.99 5.38
C PHE A 42 -19.42 -10.34 3.90
N THR A 43 -18.33 -10.41 3.15
CA THR A 43 -18.33 -10.87 1.77
C THR A 43 -17.28 -11.95 1.56
N ALA A 44 -17.58 -12.94 0.72
CA ALA A 44 -16.64 -13.95 0.25
C ALA A 44 -16.85 -14.25 -1.23
N LYS A 45 -15.73 -14.49 -1.95
CA LYS A 45 -15.72 -15.08 -3.29
C LYS A 45 -14.85 -16.33 -3.21
N TYR A 46 -15.35 -17.47 -3.71
CA TYR A 46 -14.67 -18.77 -3.59
C TYR A 46 -15.13 -19.73 -4.69
N GLY A 47 -14.40 -20.84 -4.86
CA GLY A 47 -14.72 -21.85 -5.87
C GLY A 47 -14.90 -21.25 -7.28
N ASP A 48 -15.80 -21.83 -8.08
CA ASP A 48 -16.09 -21.40 -9.45
C ASP A 48 -16.94 -20.12 -9.48
N ASN A 49 -16.37 -19.00 -8.99
CA ASN A 49 -17.02 -17.68 -8.92
C ASN A 49 -18.23 -17.57 -7.98
N GLN A 50 -18.34 -18.46 -6.99
CA GLN A 50 -19.37 -18.33 -5.98
C GLN A 50 -19.16 -17.05 -5.16
N LYS A 51 -20.27 -16.43 -4.78
CA LYS A 51 -20.30 -15.20 -3.98
C LYS A 51 -21.21 -15.39 -2.80
N PHE A 52 -20.73 -15.03 -1.63
CA PHE A 52 -21.51 -14.99 -0.41
C PHE A 52 -21.49 -13.57 0.16
N LYS A 53 -22.64 -13.09 0.64
CA LYS A 53 -22.77 -11.81 1.32
C LYS A 53 -23.76 -11.95 2.47
N GLU A 54 -23.38 -11.43 3.60
CA GLU A 54 -24.18 -11.41 4.82
C GLU A 54 -24.05 -10.05 5.51
N VAL A 55 -25.12 -9.60 6.13
CA VAL A 55 -25.15 -8.39 6.96
C VAL A 55 -25.50 -8.81 8.38
N GLN A 56 -24.65 -8.50 9.34
CA GLN A 56 -24.87 -8.79 10.76
C GLN A 56 -24.04 -7.86 11.63
N ASP A 57 -24.36 -7.84 12.92
CA ASP A 57 -23.63 -7.04 13.89
C ASP A 57 -22.28 -7.69 14.19
N VAL A 58 -21.19 -7.00 13.85
CA VAL A 58 -19.82 -7.39 14.19
C VAL A 58 -19.16 -6.22 14.90
N THR A 59 -19.33 -6.21 16.23
CA THR A 59 -18.97 -5.06 17.06
C THR A 59 -17.55 -5.12 17.60
N THR A 60 -16.87 -6.28 17.53
CA THR A 60 -15.49 -6.44 18.00
C THR A 60 -14.61 -7.15 16.97
N HIS A 61 -13.30 -6.98 17.11
CA HIS A 61 -12.31 -7.63 16.23
C HIS A 61 -12.28 -9.15 16.45
N GLU A 62 -12.56 -9.64 17.67
CA GLU A 62 -12.70 -11.08 17.95
C GLU A 62 -13.89 -11.68 17.21
N MET A 63 -15.03 -10.98 17.22
CA MET A 63 -16.19 -11.42 16.44
C MET A 63 -15.86 -11.49 14.95
N ALA A 64 -15.11 -10.53 14.40
CA ALA A 64 -14.72 -10.51 13.01
C ALA A 64 -13.84 -11.71 12.64
N ALA A 65 -12.81 -12.00 13.43
CA ALA A 65 -11.91 -13.14 13.19
C ALA A 65 -12.66 -14.48 13.36
N THR A 66 -13.49 -14.60 14.39
CA THR A 66 -14.31 -15.80 14.63
C THR A 66 -15.30 -16.02 13.49
N LEU A 67 -15.99 -14.97 13.05
CA LEU A 67 -16.90 -15.01 11.91
C LEU A 67 -16.20 -15.50 10.65
N LEU A 68 -15.02 -14.93 10.33
CA LEU A 68 -14.21 -15.35 9.19
C LEU A 68 -13.94 -16.86 9.23
N LEU A 69 -13.38 -17.38 10.33
CA LEU A 69 -13.03 -18.80 10.45
C LEU A 69 -14.27 -19.70 10.41
N THR A 70 -15.38 -19.26 11.00
CA THR A 70 -16.67 -19.98 10.96
C THR A 70 -17.18 -20.07 9.53
N ARG A 71 -17.20 -18.98 8.79
CA ARG A 71 -17.68 -18.96 7.39
C ARG A 71 -16.77 -19.74 6.45
N LEU A 72 -15.44 -19.76 6.67
CA LEU A 72 -14.57 -20.64 5.88
C LEU A 72 -14.98 -22.11 5.97
N LYS A 73 -15.43 -22.57 7.16
CA LYS A 73 -15.94 -23.94 7.36
C LYS A 73 -17.33 -24.13 6.78
N GLU A 74 -18.27 -23.27 7.12
CA GLU A 74 -19.69 -23.40 6.73
C GLU A 74 -19.91 -23.32 5.22
N LEU A 75 -19.09 -22.52 4.52
CA LEU A 75 -19.09 -22.43 3.07
C LEU A 75 -18.30 -23.58 2.38
N GLY A 76 -17.73 -24.50 3.17
CA GLY A 76 -16.95 -25.62 2.63
C GLY A 76 -15.63 -25.23 1.97
N ILE A 77 -15.13 -24.03 2.28
CA ILE A 77 -13.83 -23.56 1.77
C ILE A 77 -12.68 -24.35 2.43
N VAL A 78 -12.83 -24.65 3.71
CA VAL A 78 -12.04 -25.63 4.45
C VAL A 78 -12.99 -26.61 5.17
N SER A 79 -12.59 -27.88 5.24
CA SER A 79 -13.35 -28.87 6.01
C SER A 79 -13.07 -28.71 7.51
N HIS A 80 -11.79 -28.45 7.84
CA HIS A 80 -11.30 -28.25 9.19
C HIS A 80 -10.33 -27.07 9.23
N LEU A 81 -10.23 -26.39 10.38
CA LEU A 81 -9.32 -25.22 10.52
C LEU A 81 -7.84 -25.61 10.55
N ASP A 82 -7.50 -26.86 10.84
CA ASP A 82 -6.13 -27.40 10.79
C ASP A 82 -5.57 -27.52 9.36
N GLU A 83 -6.42 -27.36 8.34
CA GLU A 83 -5.97 -27.21 6.96
C GLU A 83 -5.25 -25.87 6.72
N ILE A 84 -5.49 -24.85 7.58
CA ILE A 84 -4.77 -23.58 7.53
C ILE A 84 -3.41 -23.79 8.20
N THR A 85 -2.35 -23.80 7.41
CA THR A 85 -1.00 -24.16 7.85
C THR A 85 -0.10 -22.96 8.12
N GLY A 86 -0.62 -21.74 7.96
CA GLY A 86 0.06 -20.50 8.27
C GLY A 86 -0.85 -19.30 8.10
N VAL A 87 -0.65 -18.27 8.92
CA VAL A 87 -1.36 -16.99 8.80
C VAL A 87 -0.34 -15.86 8.66
N GLY A 88 -0.51 -15.04 7.65
CA GLY A 88 0.29 -13.84 7.45
C GLY A 88 -0.50 -12.60 7.76
N HIS A 89 0.10 -11.66 8.49
CA HIS A 89 -0.51 -10.41 8.89
C HIS A 89 0.25 -9.23 8.31
N ARG A 90 -0.43 -8.35 7.60
CA ARG A 90 0.14 -7.05 7.26
C ARG A 90 0.30 -6.22 8.53
N VAL A 91 1.49 -5.66 8.72
CA VAL A 91 1.80 -4.69 9.77
C VAL A 91 2.40 -3.43 9.11
N VAL A 92 1.82 -2.26 9.41
CA VAL A 92 2.26 -1.02 8.74
C VAL A 92 3.62 -0.58 9.24
N GLY A 93 3.81 -0.48 10.55
CA GLY A 93 5.02 0.09 11.15
C GLY A 93 5.95 -0.97 11.71
N GLY A 94 7.04 -1.29 11.01
CA GLY A 94 8.12 -2.17 11.50
C GLY A 94 9.30 -1.40 12.11
N GLY A 95 9.34 -0.08 11.95
CA GLY A 95 10.44 0.76 12.43
C GLY A 95 11.80 0.30 11.89
N GLU A 96 12.85 0.44 12.69
CA GLU A 96 14.16 -0.15 12.43
C GLU A 96 14.33 -1.55 13.08
N ALA A 97 13.35 -1.97 13.88
CA ALA A 97 13.40 -3.25 14.58
C ALA A 97 13.16 -4.43 13.62
N PHE A 98 12.42 -4.20 12.55
CA PHE A 98 12.06 -5.26 11.59
C PHE A 98 12.51 -4.90 10.18
N SER A 99 13.66 -5.45 9.80
CA SER A 99 14.22 -5.31 8.45
C SER A 99 13.64 -6.29 7.42
N ASP A 100 12.89 -7.28 7.86
CA ASP A 100 12.21 -8.30 7.05
C ASP A 100 10.93 -8.77 7.78
N SER A 101 10.11 -9.54 7.09
CA SER A 101 9.00 -10.26 7.69
C SER A 101 9.51 -11.28 8.72
N MET A 102 8.71 -11.58 9.76
CA MET A 102 9.15 -12.54 10.76
C MET A 102 8.00 -13.37 11.36
N VAL A 103 8.34 -14.58 11.79
CA VAL A 103 7.44 -15.41 12.61
C VAL A 103 7.23 -14.73 13.97
N ILE A 104 5.99 -14.56 14.35
CA ILE A 104 5.60 -13.90 15.59
C ILE A 104 5.97 -14.75 16.81
N ASN A 105 6.65 -14.12 17.74
CA ASN A 105 6.86 -14.58 19.11
C ASN A 105 6.45 -13.45 20.09
N PRO A 106 6.40 -13.69 21.39
CA PRO A 106 6.00 -12.67 22.38
C PRO A 106 6.82 -11.37 22.27
N VAL A 107 8.14 -11.49 22.07
CA VAL A 107 9.04 -10.32 21.96
C VAL A 107 8.72 -9.47 20.73
N ALA A 108 8.50 -10.12 19.57
CA ALA A 108 8.11 -9.42 18.35
C ALA A 108 6.77 -8.71 18.51
N LEU A 109 5.80 -9.36 19.17
CA LEU A 109 4.49 -8.76 19.40
C LEU A 109 4.53 -7.55 20.33
N ASP A 110 5.36 -7.61 21.38
CA ASP A 110 5.60 -6.47 22.28
C ASP A 110 6.28 -5.32 21.54
N GLU A 111 7.22 -5.62 20.64
CA GLU A 111 7.90 -4.61 19.83
C GLU A 111 6.92 -3.96 18.80
N ILE A 112 6.03 -4.72 18.16
CA ILE A 112 4.98 -4.16 17.29
C ILE A 112 4.07 -3.20 18.07
N ASN A 113 3.72 -3.53 19.32
CA ASN A 113 2.96 -2.64 20.19
C ASN A 113 3.75 -1.38 20.57
N ARG A 114 5.06 -1.50 20.86
CA ARG A 114 5.92 -0.34 21.13
C ARG A 114 5.98 0.61 19.92
N LEU A 115 6.07 0.07 18.72
CA LEU A 115 6.09 0.81 17.48
C LEU A 115 4.73 1.46 17.11
N ALA A 116 3.68 1.26 17.92
CA ALA A 116 2.42 2.00 17.79
C ALA A 116 2.61 3.53 17.89
N GLU A 117 3.69 3.99 18.55
CA GLU A 117 4.06 5.41 18.58
C GLU A 117 4.25 5.99 17.17
N TYR A 118 4.79 5.20 16.22
CA TYR A 118 5.02 5.62 14.83
C TYR A 118 3.85 5.33 13.91
N ALA A 119 2.98 4.37 14.26
CA ALA A 119 1.82 3.97 13.48
C ALA A 119 0.56 3.79 14.37
N PRO A 120 0.11 4.84 15.08
CA PRO A 120 -0.92 4.73 16.12
C PRO A 120 -2.29 4.31 15.58
N LEU A 121 -2.58 4.58 14.31
CA LEU A 121 -3.84 4.20 13.67
C LEU A 121 -3.86 2.76 13.15
N HIS A 122 -2.73 2.06 13.13
CA HIS A 122 -2.60 0.75 12.49
C HIS A 122 -2.05 -0.33 13.42
N ASN A 123 -0.84 -0.14 13.97
CA ASN A 123 -0.15 -1.18 14.73
C ASN A 123 -0.95 -1.76 15.90
N PRO A 124 -1.68 -0.97 16.73
CA PRO A 124 -2.47 -1.54 17.83
C PRO A 124 -3.51 -2.55 17.35
N THR A 125 -4.26 -2.19 16.32
CA THR A 125 -5.29 -3.07 15.73
C THR A 125 -4.66 -4.33 15.13
N GLN A 126 -3.55 -4.18 14.41
CA GLN A 126 -2.85 -5.29 13.77
C GLN A 126 -2.25 -6.26 14.79
N ALA A 127 -1.59 -5.74 15.84
CA ALA A 127 -1.10 -6.54 16.95
C ALA A 127 -2.23 -7.31 17.67
N TYR A 128 -3.39 -6.67 17.80
CA TYR A 128 -4.55 -7.30 18.42
C TYR A 128 -5.09 -8.45 17.56
N TYR A 129 -5.20 -8.28 16.24
CA TYR A 129 -5.57 -9.38 15.35
C TYR A 129 -4.58 -10.54 15.38
N ILE A 130 -3.28 -10.27 15.45
CA ILE A 130 -2.26 -11.32 15.61
C ILE A 130 -2.54 -12.15 16.88
N LYS A 131 -2.83 -11.51 18.02
CA LYS A 131 -3.19 -12.21 19.27
C LYS A 131 -4.45 -13.07 19.11
N ILE A 132 -5.48 -12.54 18.46
CA ILE A 132 -6.75 -13.24 18.23
C ILE A 132 -6.50 -14.49 17.38
N PHE A 133 -5.83 -14.36 16.22
CA PHE A 133 -5.58 -15.51 15.33
C PHE A 133 -4.63 -16.53 15.96
N THR A 134 -3.65 -16.10 16.77
CA THR A 134 -2.81 -17.02 17.57
C THR A 134 -3.65 -17.86 18.52
N ALA A 135 -4.65 -17.27 19.15
CA ALA A 135 -5.54 -17.98 20.09
C ALA A 135 -6.55 -18.89 19.37
N LEU A 136 -7.09 -18.46 18.22
CA LEU A 136 -8.09 -19.21 17.45
C LEU A 136 -7.49 -20.36 16.63
N LEU A 137 -6.20 -20.27 16.27
CA LEU A 137 -5.47 -21.26 15.48
C LEU A 137 -4.19 -21.69 16.24
N PRO A 138 -4.32 -22.41 17.36
CA PRO A 138 -3.18 -22.79 18.18
C PRO A 138 -2.22 -23.72 17.41
N GLY A 139 -0.94 -23.41 17.48
CA GLY A 139 0.11 -24.18 16.79
C GLY A 139 0.32 -23.79 15.32
N VAL A 140 -0.54 -22.95 14.75
CA VAL A 140 -0.37 -22.43 13.39
C VAL A 140 0.60 -21.25 13.40
N PRO A 141 1.71 -21.27 12.64
CA PRO A 141 2.63 -20.15 12.53
C PRO A 141 1.93 -18.85 12.13
N GLN A 142 2.20 -17.77 12.88
CA GLN A 142 1.74 -16.43 12.58
C GLN A 142 2.93 -15.62 12.08
N VAL A 143 2.85 -14.95 10.94
CA VAL A 143 3.94 -14.17 10.35
C VAL A 143 3.50 -12.72 10.20
N ALA A 144 4.29 -11.78 10.72
CA ALA A 144 4.14 -10.36 10.46
C ALA A 144 4.91 -9.97 9.19
N VAL A 145 4.24 -9.27 8.29
CA VAL A 145 4.79 -8.71 7.06
C VAL A 145 4.70 -7.20 7.12
N PHE A 146 5.86 -6.54 7.17
CA PHE A 146 5.92 -5.10 7.44
C PHE A 146 5.99 -4.29 6.16
N ASP A 147 5.11 -3.28 6.03
CA ASP A 147 5.16 -2.35 4.90
C ASP A 147 6.46 -1.55 4.82
N THR A 148 7.10 -1.31 5.96
CA THR A 148 8.36 -0.56 6.03
C THR A 148 9.59 -1.40 5.74
N SER A 149 9.51 -2.73 5.78
CA SER A 149 10.68 -3.61 5.64
C SER A 149 11.35 -3.52 4.26
N PHE A 150 10.59 -3.24 3.19
CA PHE A 150 11.14 -3.03 1.86
C PHE A 150 12.10 -1.83 1.79
N TYR A 151 12.00 -0.91 2.74
CA TYR A 151 12.83 0.30 2.84
C TYR A 151 13.95 0.19 3.89
N SER A 152 14.17 -0.99 4.44
CA SER A 152 15.25 -1.21 5.43
C SER A 152 16.65 -1.02 4.84
N THR A 153 16.78 -1.10 3.53
CA THR A 153 18.04 -0.95 2.78
C THR A 153 18.33 0.48 2.34
N LEU A 154 17.48 1.46 2.65
CA LEU A 154 17.72 2.85 2.28
C LEU A 154 19.05 3.35 2.87
N ALA A 155 19.84 4.05 2.05
CA ALA A 155 21.07 4.69 2.50
C ALA A 155 20.77 5.88 3.43
N PRO A 156 21.69 6.22 4.37
CA PRO A 156 21.48 7.30 5.33
C PRO A 156 21.07 8.64 4.71
N GLU A 157 21.65 9.01 3.59
CA GLU A 157 21.33 10.23 2.86
C GLU A 157 19.90 10.25 2.30
N ASN A 158 19.26 9.07 2.13
CA ASN A 158 17.91 8.95 1.62
C ASN A 158 16.86 8.83 2.73
N TYR A 159 17.23 8.36 3.94
CA TYR A 159 16.27 8.22 5.03
C TYR A 159 16.39 9.31 6.11
N LEU A 160 17.52 10.01 6.24
CA LEU A 160 17.67 11.07 7.24
C LEU A 160 17.04 12.38 6.76
N TYR A 161 16.45 13.10 7.70
CA TYR A 161 16.05 14.49 7.50
C TYR A 161 17.19 15.43 7.87
N SER A 162 17.29 16.59 7.21
CA SER A 162 18.29 17.62 7.50
C SER A 162 17.93 18.42 8.78
N ILE A 163 17.82 17.71 9.90
CA ILE A 163 17.51 18.22 11.24
C ILE A 163 18.60 17.73 12.21
N PRO A 164 18.67 18.26 13.47
CA PRO A 164 19.65 17.79 14.43
C PRO A 164 19.64 16.27 14.56
N GLN A 165 20.81 15.65 14.38
CA GLN A 165 20.94 14.19 14.33
C GLN A 165 20.52 13.50 15.63
N GLU A 166 20.57 14.20 16.77
CA GLU A 166 20.08 13.72 18.05
C GLU A 166 18.60 13.32 18.02
N TYR A 167 17.79 13.90 17.14
CA TYR A 167 16.39 13.54 17.02
C TYR A 167 16.19 12.19 16.34
N TYR A 168 17.06 11.86 15.38
CA TYR A 168 17.11 10.49 14.87
C TYR A 168 17.54 9.51 15.95
N GLN A 169 18.63 9.81 16.65
CA GLN A 169 19.20 8.91 17.67
C GLN A 169 18.25 8.66 18.86
N LYS A 170 17.48 9.68 19.28
CA LYS A 170 16.62 9.57 20.45
C LYS A 170 15.18 9.14 20.10
N TYR A 171 14.67 9.56 18.97
CA TYR A 171 13.25 9.46 18.63
C TYR A 171 13.01 8.73 17.30
N GLY A 172 14.03 8.16 16.66
CA GLY A 172 13.88 7.50 15.37
C GLY A 172 13.35 8.42 14.26
N ALA A 173 13.67 9.73 14.33
CA ALA A 173 13.17 10.73 13.37
C ALA A 173 13.85 10.54 12.00
N ARG A 174 13.31 9.62 11.21
CA ARG A 174 13.78 9.26 9.86
C ARG A 174 12.61 8.92 8.93
N LYS A 175 12.89 8.80 7.63
CA LYS A 175 11.97 8.22 6.66
C LYS A 175 11.87 6.70 6.89
N TYR A 176 10.64 6.18 7.00
CA TYR A 176 10.32 4.76 7.06
C TYR A 176 9.67 4.24 5.78
N GLY A 177 8.88 5.09 5.12
CA GLY A 177 8.09 4.71 3.96
C GLY A 177 6.83 3.92 4.32
N ALA A 178 6.04 3.59 3.32
CA ALA A 178 4.87 2.72 3.42
C ALA A 178 4.53 2.10 2.06
N HIS A 179 3.52 1.21 2.02
CA HIS A 179 3.16 0.40 0.84
C HIS A 179 4.29 -0.52 0.35
N GLY A 180 5.28 -0.82 1.18
CA GLY A 180 6.45 -1.61 0.78
C GLY A 180 6.08 -3.00 0.29
N THR A 181 5.08 -3.64 0.88
CA THR A 181 4.56 -4.95 0.44
C THR A 181 4.05 -4.88 -1.01
N SER A 182 3.31 -3.81 -1.36
CA SER A 182 2.84 -3.58 -2.72
C SER A 182 4.00 -3.28 -3.68
N HIS A 183 4.88 -2.34 -3.34
CA HIS A 183 6.03 -1.98 -4.19
C HIS A 183 6.96 -3.18 -4.43
N ARG A 184 7.21 -3.99 -3.40
CA ARG A 184 7.99 -5.22 -3.53
C ARG A 184 7.33 -6.21 -4.49
N TYR A 185 6.03 -6.45 -4.33
CA TYR A 185 5.28 -7.34 -5.21
C TYR A 185 5.37 -6.90 -6.68
N VAL A 186 5.02 -5.64 -6.97
CA VAL A 186 4.94 -5.17 -8.35
C VAL A 186 6.32 -5.04 -9.00
N ALA A 187 7.38 -4.76 -8.24
CA ALA A 187 8.74 -4.72 -8.76
C ALA A 187 9.19 -6.12 -9.21
N HIS A 188 9.02 -7.14 -8.37
CA HIS A 188 9.33 -8.52 -8.73
C HIS A 188 8.47 -9.00 -9.92
N ARG A 189 7.16 -8.71 -9.89
CA ARG A 189 6.26 -9.13 -10.95
C ARG A 189 6.58 -8.46 -12.29
N ALA A 190 6.93 -7.18 -12.29
CA ALA A 190 7.36 -6.48 -13.50
C ALA A 190 8.65 -7.08 -14.07
N ALA A 191 9.60 -7.45 -13.22
CA ALA A 191 10.84 -8.14 -13.63
C ALA A 191 10.54 -9.50 -14.28
N GLU A 192 9.61 -10.28 -13.71
CA GLU A 192 9.13 -11.56 -14.29
C GLU A 192 8.49 -11.35 -15.68
N ILE A 193 7.60 -10.34 -15.83
CA ILE A 193 6.92 -10.03 -17.11
C ILE A 193 7.93 -9.61 -18.18
N LEU A 194 8.96 -8.87 -17.79
CA LEU A 194 10.01 -8.40 -18.69
C LEU A 194 11.10 -9.44 -18.94
N GLU A 195 11.04 -10.60 -18.27
CA GLU A 195 12.06 -11.66 -18.31
C GLU A 195 13.47 -11.09 -18.05
N THR A 196 13.56 -10.10 -17.16
CA THR A 196 14.80 -9.39 -16.85
C THR A 196 15.00 -9.34 -15.34
N PRO A 197 16.14 -9.79 -14.80
CA PRO A 197 16.39 -9.77 -13.36
C PRO A 197 16.20 -8.37 -12.75
N LEU A 198 15.55 -8.30 -11.59
CA LEU A 198 15.25 -7.04 -10.90
C LEU A 198 16.55 -6.29 -10.54
N GLU A 199 17.61 -7.03 -10.21
CA GLU A 199 18.91 -6.52 -9.84
C GLU A 199 19.61 -5.78 -11.00
N SER A 200 19.20 -6.00 -12.24
CA SER A 200 19.75 -5.35 -13.43
C SER A 200 18.94 -4.14 -13.90
N GLN A 201 17.86 -3.77 -13.18
CA GLN A 201 16.93 -2.73 -13.58
C GLN A 201 16.96 -1.51 -12.65
N LYS A 202 16.77 -0.34 -13.25
CA LYS A 202 16.39 0.91 -12.58
C LYS A 202 14.90 1.10 -12.77
N MET A 203 14.13 0.74 -11.75
CA MET A 203 12.67 0.70 -11.82
C MET A 203 12.04 1.74 -10.89
N ILE A 204 10.96 2.38 -11.35
CA ILE A 204 10.13 3.24 -10.51
C ILE A 204 8.73 2.65 -10.48
N THR A 205 8.22 2.37 -9.28
CA THR A 205 6.88 1.84 -9.06
C THR A 205 5.97 2.93 -8.50
N LEU A 206 4.81 3.08 -9.11
CA LEU A 206 3.82 4.12 -8.82
C LEU A 206 2.56 3.46 -8.23
N HIS A 207 2.47 3.41 -6.90
CA HIS A 207 1.27 2.94 -6.20
C HIS A 207 0.30 4.11 -6.07
N LEU A 208 -0.65 4.22 -7.02
CA LEU A 208 -1.58 5.34 -7.11
C LEU A 208 -2.99 4.91 -6.72
N GLY A 209 -3.25 4.84 -5.41
CA GLY A 209 -4.55 4.59 -4.82
C GLY A 209 -5.09 5.82 -4.09
N SER A 210 -6.05 5.64 -3.17
CA SER A 210 -6.49 6.68 -2.23
C SER A 210 -5.34 7.19 -1.36
N GLY A 211 -4.51 6.27 -0.81
CA GLY A 211 -3.14 6.56 -0.40
C GLY A 211 -2.25 6.30 -1.60
N ALA A 212 -1.26 7.17 -1.84
CA ALA A 212 -0.39 7.04 -2.99
C ALA A 212 1.08 7.25 -2.63
N SER A 213 1.96 6.47 -3.25
CA SER A 213 3.40 6.54 -3.05
C SER A 213 4.17 6.13 -4.30
N ILE A 214 5.41 6.57 -4.37
CA ILE A 214 6.34 6.27 -5.45
C ILE A 214 7.61 5.71 -4.83
N THR A 215 8.15 4.64 -5.40
CA THR A 215 9.38 4.01 -4.92
C THR A 215 10.36 3.83 -6.07
N ALA A 216 11.61 4.21 -5.84
CA ALA A 216 12.74 3.94 -6.71
C ALA A 216 13.38 2.61 -6.30
N VAL A 217 13.61 1.73 -7.26
CA VAL A 217 14.23 0.41 -7.07
C VAL A 217 15.44 0.28 -7.98
N GLN A 218 16.57 -0.07 -7.41
CA GLN A 218 17.83 -0.31 -8.12
C GLN A 218 18.58 -1.46 -7.46
N ASP A 219 19.27 -2.27 -8.24
CA ASP A 219 20.04 -3.43 -7.75
C ASP A 219 19.19 -4.41 -6.90
N GLY A 220 17.89 -4.53 -7.23
CA GLY A 220 16.94 -5.39 -6.53
C GLY A 220 16.36 -4.80 -5.24
N HIS A 221 16.75 -3.59 -4.83
CA HIS A 221 16.38 -2.97 -3.56
C HIS A 221 15.74 -1.59 -3.73
N ALA A 222 14.84 -1.22 -2.80
CA ALA A 222 14.37 0.14 -2.73
C ALA A 222 15.53 1.08 -2.35
N VAL A 223 15.74 2.14 -3.14
CA VAL A 223 16.77 3.16 -2.90
C VAL A 223 16.18 4.47 -2.40
N ASP A 224 14.91 4.75 -2.70
CA ASP A 224 14.15 5.85 -2.09
C ASP A 224 12.63 5.59 -2.21
N THR A 225 11.84 6.32 -1.41
CA THR A 225 10.38 6.30 -1.47
C THR A 225 9.80 7.66 -1.08
N SER A 226 8.61 7.98 -1.60
CA SER A 226 7.98 9.28 -1.39
C SER A 226 7.37 9.48 -0.01
N MET A 227 6.87 8.42 0.64
CA MET A 227 6.36 8.53 2.01
C MET A 227 7.53 8.65 3.00
N GLY A 228 7.32 9.45 4.05
CA GLY A 228 8.37 9.86 4.97
C GLY A 228 8.35 9.12 6.32
N PHE A 229 8.47 9.90 7.40
CA PHE A 229 8.29 9.45 8.77
C PHE A 229 6.89 8.86 9.00
N THR A 230 5.89 9.46 8.35
CA THR A 230 4.51 8.97 8.29
C THR A 230 4.03 8.88 6.84
N PRO A 231 2.90 8.21 6.57
CA PRO A 231 2.28 8.19 5.24
C PRO A 231 1.67 9.53 4.79
N LEU A 232 1.86 10.63 5.52
CA LEU A 232 1.39 11.96 5.14
C LEU A 232 2.28 12.61 4.06
N ALA A 233 3.60 12.43 4.16
CA ALA A 233 4.58 13.00 3.23
C ALA A 233 4.50 12.36 1.84
N GLY A 234 5.06 13.02 0.85
CA GLY A 234 5.17 12.53 -0.52
C GLY A 234 4.25 13.27 -1.49
N ILE A 235 3.66 12.53 -2.42
CA ILE A 235 2.77 13.12 -3.42
C ILE A 235 1.38 13.44 -2.83
N THR A 236 0.64 14.30 -3.52
CA THR A 236 -0.78 14.54 -3.22
C THR A 236 -1.56 13.22 -3.26
N MET A 237 -2.49 13.02 -2.32
CA MET A 237 -3.33 11.81 -2.23
C MET A 237 -4.81 12.19 -2.19
N GLY A 238 -5.70 11.25 -2.00
CA GLY A 238 -7.14 11.53 -1.95
C GLY A 238 -7.51 12.60 -0.91
N THR A 239 -7.05 12.43 0.34
CA THR A 239 -7.33 13.37 1.45
C THR A 239 -6.07 13.93 2.11
N ARG A 240 -4.87 13.42 1.78
CA ARG A 240 -3.61 13.83 2.37
C ARG A 240 -2.91 14.85 1.48
N SER A 241 -2.32 15.86 2.10
CA SER A 241 -1.65 16.95 1.38
C SER A 241 -0.41 16.52 0.59
N GLY A 242 0.29 15.47 1.05
CA GLY A 242 1.68 15.24 0.63
C GLY A 242 2.62 16.29 1.22
N ASP A 243 3.76 16.49 0.56
CA ASP A 243 4.80 17.43 1.00
C ASP A 243 4.27 18.86 1.09
N ILE A 244 4.57 19.52 2.20
CA ILE A 244 4.16 20.88 2.52
C ILE A 244 5.28 21.58 3.28
N ASP A 245 5.39 22.90 3.14
CA ASP A 245 6.30 23.73 3.92
C ASP A 245 5.92 23.68 5.41
N ALA A 246 6.87 23.29 6.26
CA ALA A 246 6.66 23.18 7.71
C ALA A 246 6.27 24.52 8.35
N SER A 247 6.81 25.64 7.84
CA SER A 247 6.47 26.99 8.32
C SER A 247 5.03 27.37 7.96
N LEU A 248 4.53 26.91 6.82
CA LEU A 248 3.14 27.10 6.43
C LEU A 248 2.20 26.33 7.38
N VAL A 249 2.58 25.12 7.81
CA VAL A 249 1.79 24.35 8.79
C VAL A 249 1.62 25.13 10.09
N ALA A 250 2.72 25.65 10.65
CA ALA A 250 2.70 26.45 11.87
C ALA A 250 1.92 27.77 11.70
N PHE A 251 2.06 28.42 10.54
CA PHE A 251 1.31 29.65 10.22
C PHE A 251 -0.20 29.40 10.18
N LEU A 252 -0.64 28.33 9.51
CA LEU A 252 -2.06 27.98 9.41
C LEU A 252 -2.65 27.59 10.77
N ALA A 253 -1.95 26.77 11.56
CA ALA A 253 -2.39 26.39 12.90
C ALA A 253 -2.66 27.65 13.76
N LYS A 254 -1.72 28.63 13.72
CA LYS A 254 -1.90 29.92 14.41
C LYS A 254 -3.07 30.75 13.86
N LYS A 255 -3.26 30.80 12.53
CA LYS A 255 -4.35 31.56 11.90
C LYS A 255 -5.72 30.99 12.17
N LEU A 256 -5.82 29.66 12.25
CA LEU A 256 -7.05 28.94 12.53
C LEU A 256 -7.31 28.78 14.03
N GLU A 257 -6.37 29.19 14.88
CA GLU A 257 -6.44 29.08 16.36
C GLU A 257 -6.66 27.63 16.81
N ILE A 258 -5.97 26.66 16.13
CA ILE A 258 -6.04 25.23 16.41
C ILE A 258 -4.67 24.70 16.87
N THR A 259 -4.68 23.53 17.49
CA THR A 259 -3.47 22.81 17.92
C THR A 259 -2.73 22.16 16.74
N MET A 260 -1.46 21.82 16.95
CA MET A 260 -0.69 21.05 15.93
C MET A 260 -1.32 19.69 15.58
N PRO A 261 -1.81 18.88 16.54
CA PRO A 261 -2.55 17.65 16.20
C PRO A 261 -3.76 17.90 15.29
N GLU A 262 -4.60 18.90 15.59
CA GLU A 262 -5.74 19.26 14.74
C GLU A 262 -5.33 19.71 13.34
N MET A 263 -4.20 20.44 13.23
CA MET A 263 -3.66 20.81 11.92
C MET A 263 -3.17 19.60 11.13
N ILE A 264 -2.50 18.64 11.78
CA ILE A 264 -2.09 17.38 11.16
C ILE A 264 -3.31 16.55 10.71
N ASP A 265 -4.40 16.57 11.48
CA ASP A 265 -5.66 15.91 11.07
C ASP A 265 -6.26 16.55 9.82
N ILE A 266 -6.22 17.87 9.68
CA ILE A 266 -6.63 18.56 8.45
C ILE A 266 -5.77 18.11 7.26
N LEU A 267 -4.44 18.03 7.44
CA LEU A 267 -3.52 17.62 6.39
C LEU A 267 -3.72 16.15 5.98
N ASN A 268 -4.16 15.30 6.90
CA ASN A 268 -4.44 13.87 6.62
C ASN A 268 -5.83 13.62 6.01
N GLN A 269 -6.87 14.37 6.43
CA GLN A 269 -8.26 13.99 6.18
C GLN A 269 -9.05 14.98 5.32
N LYS A 270 -8.60 16.25 5.22
CA LYS A 270 -9.34 17.34 4.57
C LYS A 270 -8.55 18.06 3.48
N SER A 271 -7.41 17.51 3.12
CA SER A 271 -6.47 18.05 2.13
C SER A 271 -6.44 17.20 0.85
N GLY A 272 -5.34 17.19 0.13
CA GLY A 272 -5.19 16.39 -1.08
C GLY A 272 -6.18 16.76 -2.18
N LEU A 273 -6.60 15.76 -2.96
CA LEU A 273 -7.58 15.94 -4.03
C LEU A 273 -8.90 16.52 -3.50
N LEU A 274 -9.37 16.02 -2.35
CA LEU A 274 -10.57 16.53 -1.69
C LEU A 274 -10.45 18.03 -1.37
N GLY A 275 -9.35 18.44 -0.73
CA GLY A 275 -9.15 19.81 -0.30
C GLY A 275 -8.99 20.81 -1.45
N ILE A 276 -8.37 20.37 -2.56
CA ILE A 276 -8.16 21.22 -3.74
C ILE A 276 -9.44 21.31 -4.58
N SER A 277 -10.11 20.17 -4.80
CA SER A 277 -11.32 20.11 -5.64
C SER A 277 -12.57 20.66 -4.93
N GLU A 278 -12.59 20.61 -3.60
CA GLU A 278 -13.77 20.88 -2.76
C GLU A 278 -14.97 20.00 -3.17
N LEU A 279 -14.68 18.79 -3.72
CA LEU A 279 -15.70 17.88 -4.23
C LEU A 279 -15.53 16.48 -3.69
N SER A 280 -14.42 15.79 -4.04
CA SER A 280 -14.24 14.37 -3.76
C SER A 280 -12.76 14.02 -3.61
N PRO A 281 -12.42 13.01 -2.79
CA PRO A 281 -11.10 12.40 -2.78
C PRO A 281 -10.90 11.39 -3.91
N ASP A 282 -11.97 11.02 -4.62
CA ASP A 282 -11.95 10.01 -5.68
C ASP A 282 -11.59 10.67 -7.03
N MET A 283 -10.54 10.17 -7.65
CA MET A 283 -10.05 10.69 -8.93
C MET A 283 -11.09 10.56 -10.05
N ARG A 284 -11.95 9.53 -10.03
CA ARG A 284 -13.01 9.33 -11.02
C ARG A 284 -14.03 10.46 -11.01
N ASP A 285 -14.44 10.90 -9.83
CA ASP A 285 -15.38 12.02 -9.69
C ASP A 285 -14.77 13.32 -10.23
N LEU A 286 -13.43 13.46 -10.09
CA LEU A 286 -12.72 14.63 -10.59
C LEU A 286 -12.52 14.57 -12.11
N GLU A 287 -12.21 13.41 -12.67
CA GLU A 287 -12.13 13.19 -14.11
C GLU A 287 -13.49 13.49 -14.78
N GLU A 288 -14.60 12.99 -14.23
CA GLU A 288 -15.95 13.24 -14.74
C GLU A 288 -16.37 14.72 -14.71
N THR A 289 -15.79 15.51 -13.82
CA THR A 289 -16.16 16.92 -13.63
C THR A 289 -15.13 17.93 -14.12
N ALA A 290 -13.96 17.47 -14.62
CA ALA A 290 -12.83 18.34 -14.98
C ALA A 290 -13.19 19.39 -16.04
N ASP A 291 -13.99 19.05 -17.03
CA ASP A 291 -14.39 19.97 -18.12
C ASP A 291 -15.31 21.09 -17.65
N THR A 292 -16.06 20.89 -16.57
CA THR A 292 -17.08 21.83 -16.08
C THR A 292 -16.67 22.49 -14.75
N ARG A 293 -15.68 21.95 -14.05
CA ARG A 293 -15.26 22.38 -12.72
C ARG A 293 -13.74 22.64 -12.69
N PRO A 294 -13.29 23.91 -12.77
CA PRO A 294 -11.86 24.23 -12.79
C PRO A 294 -11.05 23.69 -11.59
N GLN A 295 -11.68 23.55 -10.43
CA GLN A 295 -11.02 23.01 -9.22
C GLN A 295 -10.74 21.50 -9.37
N SER A 296 -11.61 20.74 -10.05
CA SER A 296 -11.35 19.33 -10.36
C SER A 296 -10.16 19.18 -11.32
N ALA A 297 -10.14 19.96 -12.40
CA ALA A 297 -9.01 19.99 -13.34
C ALA A 297 -7.70 20.40 -12.65
N LEU A 298 -7.75 21.39 -11.75
CA LEU A 298 -6.58 21.84 -10.98
C LEU A 298 -6.07 20.72 -10.05
N ALA A 299 -6.96 20.02 -9.36
CA ALA A 299 -6.59 18.92 -8.46
C ALA A 299 -5.88 17.79 -9.22
N LEU A 300 -6.40 17.40 -10.38
CA LEU A 300 -5.77 16.41 -11.27
C LEU A 300 -4.39 16.89 -11.75
N SER A 301 -4.30 18.15 -12.20
CA SER A 301 -3.04 18.73 -12.66
C SER A 301 -1.97 18.78 -11.56
N ILE A 302 -2.35 19.13 -10.31
CA ILE A 302 -1.44 19.10 -9.17
C ILE A 302 -0.97 17.70 -8.88
N PHE A 303 -1.87 16.71 -8.91
CA PHE A 303 -1.52 15.31 -8.68
C PHE A 303 -0.49 14.83 -9.70
N VAL A 304 -0.74 15.00 -10.99
CA VAL A 304 0.18 14.63 -12.08
C VAL A 304 1.53 15.35 -11.91
N ASN A 305 1.51 16.65 -11.62
CA ASN A 305 2.74 17.43 -11.41
C ASN A 305 3.59 16.88 -10.24
N ARG A 306 2.96 16.46 -9.13
CA ARG A 306 3.69 15.86 -7.99
C ARG A 306 4.29 14.51 -8.36
N VAL A 307 3.54 13.67 -9.07
CA VAL A 307 4.07 12.37 -9.56
C VAL A 307 5.28 12.58 -10.47
N VAL A 308 5.16 13.47 -11.46
CA VAL A 308 6.26 13.76 -12.41
C VAL A 308 7.51 14.28 -11.71
N LYS A 309 7.36 15.16 -10.71
CA LYS A 309 8.51 15.67 -9.93
C LYS A 309 9.22 14.56 -9.16
N TYR A 310 8.48 13.67 -8.51
CA TYR A 310 9.06 12.54 -7.80
C TYR A 310 9.75 11.56 -8.74
N VAL A 311 9.12 11.21 -9.86
CA VAL A 311 9.76 10.37 -10.88
C VAL A 311 11.04 11.03 -11.39
N GLY A 312 11.02 12.33 -11.71
CA GLY A 312 12.20 13.06 -12.16
C GLY A 312 13.34 13.05 -11.14
N SER A 313 13.04 13.23 -9.85
CA SER A 313 14.04 13.16 -8.78
C SER A 313 14.67 11.76 -8.68
N TYR A 314 13.86 10.70 -8.81
CA TYR A 314 14.34 9.33 -8.74
C TYR A 314 15.11 8.90 -10.00
N VAL A 315 14.75 9.40 -11.19
CA VAL A 315 15.55 9.22 -12.39
C VAL A 315 16.95 9.83 -12.22
N ALA A 316 17.03 11.03 -11.62
CA ALA A 316 18.30 11.67 -11.31
C ALA A 316 19.09 10.89 -10.24
N LEU A 317 18.43 10.44 -9.16
CA LEU A 317 19.05 9.65 -8.10
C LEU A 317 19.70 8.37 -8.63
N MET A 318 18.98 7.62 -9.47
CA MET A 318 19.44 6.36 -10.03
C MET A 318 20.33 6.53 -11.28
N ASN A 319 20.54 7.77 -11.76
CA ASN A 319 21.20 8.04 -13.03
C ASN A 319 20.57 7.29 -14.21
N GLY A 320 19.24 7.43 -14.35
CA GLY A 320 18.45 6.81 -15.42
C GLY A 320 17.25 6.03 -14.92
N ILE A 321 16.48 5.49 -15.86
CA ILE A 321 15.31 4.64 -15.63
C ILE A 321 15.17 3.65 -16.78
N ASP A 322 14.90 2.38 -16.47
CA ASP A 322 14.62 1.32 -17.44
C ASP A 322 13.12 0.99 -17.47
N THR A 323 12.45 1.03 -16.31
CA THR A 323 11.08 0.56 -16.17
C THR A 323 10.25 1.47 -15.25
N LEU A 324 9.03 1.80 -15.69
CA LEU A 324 8.00 2.54 -14.95
C LEU A 324 6.78 1.64 -14.76
N VAL A 325 6.33 1.41 -13.52
CA VAL A 325 5.22 0.50 -13.21
C VAL A 325 4.08 1.22 -12.52
N PHE A 326 2.90 1.17 -13.12
CA PHE A 326 1.65 1.68 -12.54
C PHE A 326 0.91 0.57 -11.80
N THR A 327 0.46 0.87 -10.57
CA THR A 327 -0.29 -0.06 -9.73
C THR A 327 -1.29 0.66 -8.83
N ALA A 328 -2.11 -0.08 -8.13
CA ALA A 328 -3.21 0.37 -7.29
C ALA A 328 -4.33 1.09 -8.06
N GLY A 329 -5.40 1.47 -7.36
CA GLY A 329 -6.67 1.87 -7.93
C GLY A 329 -6.60 2.76 -9.17
N SER A 330 -6.11 3.99 -9.05
CA SER A 330 -5.99 4.93 -10.17
C SER A 330 -4.87 4.54 -11.14
N GLY A 331 -3.76 3.99 -10.65
CA GLY A 331 -2.67 3.49 -11.50
C GLY A 331 -3.10 2.37 -12.43
N GLU A 332 -3.92 1.44 -11.94
CA GLU A 332 -4.42 0.29 -12.70
C GLU A 332 -5.56 0.65 -13.65
N ASN A 333 -6.42 1.60 -13.28
CA ASN A 333 -7.68 1.86 -13.95
C ASN A 333 -7.74 3.18 -14.74
N GLY A 334 -6.89 4.17 -14.42
CA GLY A 334 -6.90 5.50 -15.00
C GLY A 334 -6.03 5.59 -16.26
N SER A 335 -6.57 5.31 -17.44
CA SER A 335 -5.82 5.39 -18.71
C SER A 335 -5.39 6.83 -19.03
N GLU A 336 -6.23 7.82 -18.77
CA GLU A 336 -5.94 9.24 -18.98
C GLU A 336 -4.85 9.72 -18.02
N LEU A 337 -4.94 9.38 -16.72
CA LEU A 337 -3.92 9.68 -15.74
C LEU A 337 -2.54 9.15 -16.15
N ARG A 338 -2.49 7.88 -16.60
CA ARG A 338 -1.22 7.28 -17.07
C ARG A 338 -0.69 8.00 -18.31
N ALA A 339 -1.56 8.38 -19.23
CA ALA A 339 -1.18 9.12 -20.44
C ALA A 339 -0.61 10.51 -20.08
N ASP A 340 -1.25 11.25 -19.18
CA ASP A 340 -0.79 12.57 -18.74
C ASP A 340 0.56 12.52 -18.02
N ILE A 341 0.77 11.53 -17.15
CA ILE A 341 2.06 11.31 -16.50
C ILE A 341 3.14 10.96 -17.53
N CYS A 342 2.89 9.97 -18.40
CA CYS A 342 3.87 9.52 -19.39
C CYS A 342 4.24 10.62 -20.39
N LYS A 343 3.28 11.44 -20.81
CA LYS A 343 3.50 12.60 -21.69
C LYS A 343 4.52 13.57 -21.10
N GLN A 344 4.43 13.86 -19.80
CA GLN A 344 5.37 14.76 -19.13
C GLN A 344 6.74 14.13 -18.84
N LEU A 345 6.84 12.79 -18.92
CA LEU A 345 8.09 12.03 -18.77
C LEU A 345 8.79 11.72 -20.11
N ALA A 346 8.29 12.25 -21.22
CA ALA A 346 8.84 11.99 -22.56
C ALA A 346 10.33 12.35 -22.69
N CYS A 347 10.83 13.35 -21.94
CA CYS A 347 12.23 13.73 -21.91
C CYS A 347 13.16 12.61 -21.40
N PHE A 348 12.65 11.65 -20.64
CA PHE A 348 13.38 10.46 -20.20
C PHE A 348 13.28 9.29 -21.17
N GLY A 349 12.58 9.46 -22.30
CA GLY A 349 12.40 8.41 -23.31
C GLY A 349 11.17 7.54 -23.08
N VAL A 350 10.27 7.97 -22.22
CA VAL A 350 8.96 7.32 -22.02
C VAL A 350 8.06 7.62 -23.22
N LYS A 351 7.55 6.56 -23.87
CA LYS A 351 6.52 6.64 -24.89
C LYS A 351 5.43 5.62 -24.59
N LEU A 352 4.21 6.09 -24.53
CA LEU A 352 3.02 5.27 -24.29
C LEU A 352 2.41 4.81 -25.63
N ASP A 353 1.88 3.60 -25.67
CA ASP A 353 1.00 3.11 -26.74
C ASP A 353 -0.45 3.30 -26.28
N GLU A 354 -1.20 4.14 -26.99
CA GLU A 354 -2.56 4.52 -26.61
C GLU A 354 -3.54 3.33 -26.58
N GLU A 355 -3.42 2.40 -27.56
CA GLU A 355 -4.27 1.21 -27.61
C GLU A 355 -3.93 0.24 -26.48
N LYS A 356 -2.64 -0.01 -26.25
CA LYS A 356 -2.18 -0.84 -25.14
C LYS A 356 -2.55 -0.24 -23.79
N ASN A 357 -2.57 1.08 -23.65
CA ASN A 357 -2.92 1.79 -22.42
C ASN A 357 -4.43 1.76 -22.10
N ASN A 358 -5.30 1.56 -23.10
CA ASN A 358 -6.76 1.58 -22.89
C ASN A 358 -7.25 0.27 -22.26
N VAL A 359 -6.78 -0.03 -21.04
CA VAL A 359 -7.16 -1.21 -20.24
C VAL A 359 -7.34 -0.84 -18.79
N ARG A 360 -8.08 -1.67 -18.04
CA ARG A 360 -8.34 -1.52 -16.60
C ARG A 360 -7.96 -2.79 -15.86
N SER A 361 -7.22 -2.67 -14.75
CA SER A 361 -6.78 -3.76 -13.86
C SER A 361 -6.29 -5.00 -14.61
N GLN A 362 -5.57 -4.79 -15.70
CA GLN A 362 -4.99 -5.86 -16.51
C GLN A 362 -3.47 -5.72 -16.50
N GLU A 363 -2.79 -6.81 -16.15
CA GLU A 363 -1.33 -6.91 -16.27
C GLU A 363 -0.92 -6.78 -17.75
N ARG A 364 -0.12 -5.74 -18.06
CA ARG A 364 0.24 -5.43 -19.44
C ARG A 364 1.42 -4.49 -19.56
N ILE A 365 2.26 -4.71 -20.58
CA ILE A 365 3.20 -3.71 -21.07
C ILE A 365 2.41 -2.71 -21.95
N ILE A 366 2.48 -1.43 -21.61
CA ILE A 366 1.73 -0.34 -22.27
C ILE A 366 2.62 0.69 -22.95
N SER A 367 3.94 0.51 -22.90
CA SER A 367 4.86 1.33 -23.68
C SER A 367 4.80 1.01 -25.17
N ALA A 368 5.06 2.01 -26.02
CA ALA A 368 5.28 1.82 -27.44
C ALA A 368 6.55 0.98 -27.68
N ASP A 369 6.63 0.32 -28.83
CA ASP A 369 7.73 -0.61 -29.12
C ASP A 369 9.08 0.11 -29.24
N ASP A 370 9.09 1.39 -29.66
CA ASP A 370 10.27 2.26 -29.72
C ASP A 370 10.52 3.08 -28.43
N SER A 371 9.77 2.82 -27.38
CA SER A 371 10.02 3.45 -26.07
C SER A 371 11.33 2.96 -25.47
N LYS A 372 12.16 3.90 -24.99
CA LYS A 372 13.40 3.56 -24.26
C LYS A 372 13.11 3.01 -22.88
N VAL A 373 12.05 3.48 -22.24
CA VAL A 373 11.59 3.05 -20.92
C VAL A 373 10.43 2.11 -21.09
N LYS A 374 10.46 0.94 -20.47
CA LYS A 374 9.31 0.04 -20.42
C LYS A 374 8.28 0.59 -19.44
N VAL A 375 7.03 0.65 -19.87
CA VAL A 375 5.91 1.09 -19.02
C VAL A 375 4.93 -0.05 -18.88
N LEU A 376 4.58 -0.39 -17.64
CA LEU A 376 3.70 -1.52 -17.33
C LEU A 376 2.55 -1.10 -16.42
N ILE A 377 1.46 -1.83 -16.53
CA ILE A 377 0.44 -1.95 -15.48
C ILE A 377 0.65 -3.31 -14.83
N VAL A 378 0.83 -3.30 -13.52
CA VAL A 378 0.90 -4.52 -12.71
C VAL A 378 -0.08 -4.36 -11.55
N PRO A 379 -1.24 -5.03 -11.58
CA PRO A 379 -2.16 -5.01 -10.45
C PRO A 379 -1.48 -5.52 -9.18
N THR A 380 -1.59 -4.74 -8.09
CA THR A 380 -0.97 -5.15 -6.83
C THR A 380 -1.66 -6.36 -6.23
N ASN A 381 -0.88 -7.20 -5.56
CA ASN A 381 -1.36 -8.37 -4.82
C ASN A 381 -0.57 -8.51 -3.52
N GLU A 382 -0.86 -7.63 -2.57
CA GLU A 382 -0.20 -7.60 -1.26
C GLU A 382 -0.43 -8.91 -0.49
N GLU A 383 -1.64 -9.45 -0.59
CA GLU A 383 -2.02 -10.68 0.11
C GLU A 383 -1.21 -11.90 -0.40
N LEU A 384 -0.91 -11.96 -1.70
CA LEU A 384 -0.01 -13.00 -2.24
C LEU A 384 1.41 -12.83 -1.73
N MET A 385 1.91 -11.58 -1.64
CA MET A 385 3.23 -11.33 -1.08
C MET A 385 3.32 -11.74 0.38
N ILE A 386 2.24 -11.50 1.16
CA ILE A 386 2.12 -12.00 2.53
C ILE A 386 2.18 -13.53 2.56
N ALA A 387 1.43 -14.20 1.69
CA ALA A 387 1.44 -15.67 1.63
C ALA A 387 2.81 -16.25 1.25
N ARG A 388 3.54 -15.61 0.32
CA ARG A 388 4.92 -15.98 -0.04
C ARG A 388 5.86 -15.86 1.16
N ASP A 389 5.75 -14.79 1.96
CA ASP A 389 6.56 -14.61 3.16
C ASP A 389 6.24 -15.65 4.24
N VAL A 390 4.96 -16.01 4.43
CA VAL A 390 4.60 -17.11 5.32
C VAL A 390 5.27 -18.41 4.89
N MET A 391 5.23 -18.74 3.59
CA MET A 391 5.87 -19.94 3.06
C MET A 391 7.40 -19.96 3.22
N ARG A 392 8.01 -18.80 3.14
CA ARG A 392 9.47 -18.64 3.28
C ARG A 392 9.95 -18.80 4.72
N LEU A 393 9.14 -18.42 5.70
CA LEU A 393 9.57 -18.24 7.09
C LEU A 393 9.08 -19.31 8.07
N LYS A 394 8.03 -20.07 7.75
CA LYS A 394 7.48 -21.13 8.61
C LYS A 394 8.29 -22.40 8.62
#